data_b4108128c080f072cce4f7feedb7576e
#
_entry.id   b4108128c080f072cce4f7feedb7576e
#
_cell.length_a   1.000
_cell.length_b   1.000
_cell.length_c   1.000
_cell.angle_alpha   90.00
_cell.angle_beta   90.00
_cell.angle_gamma   90.00
#
_symmetry.space_group_name_H-M   'P 1'
#
loop_
_entity.id
_entity.type
_entity.pdbx_description
1 polymer ?
#
loop_
_entity_poly.entity_id
_entity_poly.type
_entity_poly.pdbx_seq_one_letter_code
_entity_poly.pdbx_strand_id
1 'polypeptide(L)'
;PDGTTLRWGFAVPHFSIFLLVMSYFDYTANTPACEEALQRFCEVERGFIGNANSNHEAGHAAKAFLAQVTDSIAKLLGVNPDEIIYTSGASESNNTAIRGIVQAKRHVGKHIVTNPLEHSSVSATLTALQEAGYEIEMAKIGTDGKIDLEDLKSLLRKDTVLVTVNAVDSELGTVQPLEAISKIVREFPCCSLHVDATQAIGKTPINLNLADTASIGAHKFYGLSGSGLLYKKSGIAMEPLIYGGASTTIYRSGTPTLALDASLETALSLAVEHFEDRFARVKELRTH
;
A
#
# COMPACT_ATOMS: atom_id res chain seq x y z
N PRO A 1 7.25 -39.68 -35.82
CA PRO A 1 7.25 -39.45 -34.40
C PRO A 1 6.27 -38.33 -34.09
N ASP A 2 5.12 -38.78 -33.55
CA ASP A 2 3.93 -37.97 -33.38
C ASP A 2 4.09 -36.98 -32.21
N GLY A 3 4.01 -35.70 -32.55
CA GLY A 3 3.88 -34.63 -31.58
C GLY A 3 2.47 -34.60 -30.98
N THR A 4 2.24 -35.33 -29.92
CA THR A 4 1.03 -35.19 -29.12
C THR A 4 1.12 -33.92 -28.27
N THR A 5 0.51 -32.84 -28.76
CA THR A 5 0.20 -31.64 -27.95
C THR A 5 -0.83 -32.03 -26.90
N LEU A 6 -0.39 -32.12 -25.62
CA LEU A 6 -1.28 -32.17 -24.47
C LEU A 6 -2.04 -30.86 -24.39
N ARG A 7 -3.29 -30.84 -24.91
CA ARG A 7 -4.25 -29.78 -24.58
C ARG A 7 -4.76 -30.02 -23.16
N TRP A 8 -4.28 -29.28 -22.22
CA TRP A 8 -4.94 -29.12 -20.91
C TRP A 8 -6.22 -28.30 -21.11
N GLY A 9 -7.32 -28.98 -21.38
CA GLY A 9 -8.64 -28.38 -21.31
C GLY A 9 -9.00 -28.18 -19.86
N PHE A 10 -8.74 -27.02 -19.29
CA PHE A 10 -9.37 -26.61 -18.06
C PHE A 10 -10.83 -26.25 -18.38
N ALA A 11 -11.72 -27.21 -18.27
CA ALA A 11 -13.11 -26.89 -17.99
C ALA A 11 -13.12 -26.25 -16.58
N VAL A 12 -13.49 -25.00 -16.47
CA VAL A 12 -13.80 -24.33 -15.22
C VAL A 12 -15.34 -24.39 -15.07
N PRO A 13 -15.93 -25.46 -14.51
CA PRO A 13 -17.37 -25.72 -14.71
C PRO A 13 -18.29 -25.10 -13.66
N HIS A 14 -17.83 -24.56 -12.55
CA HIS A 14 -18.75 -24.22 -11.45
C HIS A 14 -18.62 -22.85 -10.80
N PHE A 15 -17.54 -22.11 -11.01
CA PHE A 15 -17.38 -20.77 -10.39
C PHE A 15 -18.18 -19.67 -11.11
N SER A 16 -18.38 -19.78 -12.43
CA SER A 16 -19.11 -18.76 -13.21
C SER A 16 -20.60 -18.69 -12.91
N ILE A 17 -21.22 -19.79 -12.49
CA ILE A 17 -22.67 -19.83 -12.21
C ILE A 17 -23.01 -19.16 -10.87
N PHE A 18 -22.11 -19.23 -9.88
CA PHE A 18 -22.33 -18.58 -8.58
C PHE A 18 -22.25 -17.05 -8.66
N LEU A 19 -21.38 -16.51 -9.52
CA LEU A 19 -21.22 -15.07 -9.73
C LEU A 19 -22.40 -14.42 -10.51
N LEU A 20 -23.15 -15.20 -11.30
CA LEU A 20 -24.30 -14.71 -12.08
C LEU A 20 -25.56 -14.50 -11.24
N VAL A 21 -25.63 -15.02 -10.02
CA VAL A 21 -26.82 -14.98 -9.15
C VAL A 21 -26.61 -14.11 -7.90
N MET A 22 -25.37 -13.75 -7.58
CA MET A 22 -25.05 -12.99 -6.37
C MET A 22 -24.62 -11.55 -6.72
N SER A 23 -25.34 -10.56 -6.17
CA SER A 23 -24.89 -9.18 -6.21
C SER A 23 -23.86 -8.97 -5.10
N TYR A 24 -22.60 -8.70 -5.48
CA TYR A 24 -21.50 -8.41 -4.56
C TYR A 24 -21.39 -6.91 -4.33
N PHE A 25 -21.56 -6.47 -3.09
CA PHE A 25 -21.52 -5.03 -2.72
C PHE A 25 -20.35 -4.67 -1.78
N ASP A 26 -19.52 -5.64 -1.38
CA ASP A 26 -18.44 -5.41 -0.43
C ASP A 26 -17.13 -5.00 -1.12
N TYR A 27 -17.19 -3.96 -1.94
CA TYR A 27 -16.00 -3.41 -2.63
C TYR A 27 -15.02 -2.69 -1.68
N THR A 28 -15.45 -2.47 -0.45
CA THR A 28 -14.55 -1.98 0.61
C THR A 28 -13.58 -3.06 1.06
N ALA A 29 -14.04 -4.31 1.15
CA ALA A 29 -13.19 -5.45 1.50
C ALA A 29 -12.30 -5.87 0.33
N ASN A 30 -12.86 -6.03 -0.88
CA ASN A 30 -12.11 -6.44 -2.07
C ASN A 30 -12.82 -6.01 -3.35
N THR A 31 -12.10 -5.40 -4.30
CA THR A 31 -12.63 -5.16 -5.64
C THR A 31 -12.29 -6.33 -6.56
N PRO A 32 -13.14 -6.66 -7.56
CA PRO A 32 -12.72 -7.57 -8.63
C PRO A 32 -11.53 -6.95 -9.37
N ALA A 33 -10.55 -7.77 -9.74
CA ALA A 33 -9.48 -7.30 -10.62
C ALA A 33 -10.06 -6.89 -11.98
N CYS A 34 -9.62 -5.75 -12.52
CA CYS A 34 -10.04 -5.34 -13.86
C CYS A 34 -9.37 -6.21 -14.94
N GLU A 35 -10.05 -6.33 -16.08
CA GLU A 35 -9.58 -7.19 -17.17
C GLU A 35 -8.22 -6.76 -17.71
N GLU A 36 -7.98 -5.46 -17.79
CA GLU A 36 -6.72 -4.88 -18.26
C GLU A 36 -5.54 -5.26 -17.34
N ALA A 37 -5.75 -5.26 -16.03
CA ALA A 37 -4.73 -5.68 -15.07
C ALA A 37 -4.45 -7.19 -15.16
N LEU A 38 -5.49 -8.02 -15.37
CA LEU A 38 -5.35 -9.45 -15.58
C LEU A 38 -4.61 -9.76 -16.88
N GLN A 39 -4.97 -9.10 -17.97
CA GLN A 39 -4.30 -9.25 -19.28
C GLN A 39 -2.83 -8.84 -19.17
N ARG A 40 -2.56 -7.69 -18.55
CA ARG A 40 -1.19 -7.19 -18.34
C ARG A 40 -0.35 -8.15 -17.52
N PHE A 41 -0.91 -8.73 -16.45
CA PHE A 41 -0.24 -9.79 -15.70
C PHE A 41 0.15 -10.97 -16.59
N CYS A 42 -0.80 -11.50 -17.37
CA CYS A 42 -0.55 -12.65 -18.25
C CYS A 42 0.49 -12.35 -19.35
N GLU A 43 0.47 -11.16 -19.92
CA GLU A 43 1.43 -10.73 -20.95
C GLU A 43 2.85 -10.67 -20.39
N VAL A 44 3.01 -10.02 -19.24
CA VAL A 44 4.34 -9.82 -18.62
C VAL A 44 4.89 -11.16 -18.12
N GLU A 45 4.06 -12.00 -17.48
CA GLU A 45 4.49 -13.31 -16.98
C GLU A 45 4.98 -14.24 -18.11
N ARG A 46 4.36 -14.16 -19.30
CA ARG A 46 4.79 -14.91 -20.48
C ARG A 46 5.98 -14.27 -21.20
N GLY A 47 6.08 -12.93 -21.15
CA GLY A 47 7.08 -12.17 -21.89
C GLY A 47 8.46 -12.10 -21.23
N PHE A 48 8.50 -12.15 -19.91
CA PHE A 48 9.73 -11.98 -19.12
C PHE A 48 10.02 -13.19 -18.25
N ILE A 49 10.89 -14.08 -18.73
CA ILE A 49 11.38 -15.24 -17.96
C ILE A 49 12.64 -14.93 -17.14
N GLY A 50 13.27 -13.78 -17.37
CA GLY A 50 14.52 -13.37 -16.72
C GLY A 50 14.28 -12.76 -15.34
N ASN A 51 15.13 -13.14 -14.36
CA ASN A 51 15.15 -12.47 -13.07
C ASN A 51 15.87 -11.11 -13.22
N ALA A 52 15.23 -10.02 -12.81
CA ALA A 52 15.80 -8.66 -12.88
C ALA A 52 17.12 -8.48 -12.10
N ASN A 53 17.45 -9.40 -11.20
CA ASN A 53 18.71 -9.41 -10.45
C ASN A 53 19.83 -10.20 -11.14
N SER A 54 19.54 -10.87 -12.29
CA SER A 54 20.52 -11.66 -13.02
C SER A 54 21.34 -10.82 -13.98
N ASN A 55 22.63 -11.12 -14.06
CA ASN A 55 23.58 -10.39 -14.90
C ASN A 55 23.73 -11.06 -16.30
N HIS A 56 22.65 -11.13 -17.03
CA HIS A 56 22.58 -11.58 -18.42
C HIS A 56 21.47 -10.83 -19.17
N GLU A 57 21.40 -10.95 -20.50
CA GLU A 57 20.51 -10.16 -21.36
C GLU A 57 19.05 -10.17 -20.90
N ALA A 58 18.47 -11.35 -20.62
CA ALA A 58 17.09 -11.46 -20.16
C ALA A 58 16.88 -10.81 -18.78
N GLY A 59 17.88 -10.84 -17.89
CA GLY A 59 17.84 -10.15 -16.59
C GLY A 59 17.91 -8.62 -16.76
N HIS A 60 18.77 -8.15 -17.66
CA HIS A 60 18.85 -6.71 -17.95
C HIS A 60 17.56 -6.19 -18.57
N ALA A 61 16.93 -6.94 -19.50
CA ALA A 61 15.64 -6.58 -20.08
C ALA A 61 14.53 -6.52 -19.00
N ALA A 62 14.46 -7.50 -18.10
CA ALA A 62 13.55 -7.52 -16.97
C ALA A 62 13.75 -6.32 -16.02
N LYS A 63 15.00 -5.98 -15.73
CA LYS A 63 15.35 -4.83 -14.88
C LYS A 63 14.95 -3.50 -15.53
N ALA A 64 15.21 -3.34 -16.82
CA ALA A 64 14.84 -2.13 -17.56
C ALA A 64 13.31 -1.97 -17.63
N PHE A 65 12.57 -3.06 -17.84
CA PHE A 65 11.12 -3.06 -17.81
C PHE A 65 10.57 -2.68 -16.42
N LEU A 66 11.10 -3.27 -15.35
CA LEU A 66 10.70 -2.93 -13.99
C LEU A 66 10.95 -1.45 -13.66
N ALA A 67 12.06 -0.89 -14.13
CA ALA A 67 12.34 0.54 -13.94
C ALA A 67 11.27 1.41 -14.62
N GLN A 68 10.85 1.08 -15.85
CA GLN A 68 9.78 1.80 -16.55
C GLN A 68 8.44 1.72 -15.80
N VAL A 69 8.07 0.54 -15.28
CA VAL A 69 6.87 0.35 -14.47
C VAL A 69 6.95 1.20 -13.20
N THR A 70 8.10 1.20 -12.51
CA THR A 70 8.32 1.98 -11.29
C THR A 70 8.25 3.49 -11.55
N ASP A 71 8.84 3.97 -12.64
CA ASP A 71 8.76 5.38 -13.06
C ASP A 71 7.31 5.81 -13.33
N SER A 72 6.52 4.95 -13.98
CA SER A 72 5.09 5.20 -14.24
C SER A 72 4.30 5.29 -12.94
N ILE A 73 4.47 4.32 -12.02
CA ILE A 73 3.82 4.33 -10.70
C ILE A 73 4.19 5.60 -9.91
N ALA A 74 5.47 5.93 -9.87
CA ALA A 74 5.96 7.10 -9.15
C ALA A 74 5.34 8.39 -9.68
N LYS A 75 5.24 8.53 -11.01
CA LYS A 75 4.57 9.65 -11.66
C LYS A 75 3.09 9.73 -11.30
N LEU A 76 2.36 8.60 -11.32
CA LEU A 76 0.93 8.54 -10.97
C LEU A 76 0.69 8.93 -9.51
N LEU A 77 1.61 8.58 -8.60
CA LEU A 77 1.54 8.89 -7.17
C LEU A 77 2.16 10.25 -6.79
N GLY A 78 2.85 10.93 -7.72
CA GLY A 78 3.52 12.21 -7.45
C GLY A 78 4.71 12.09 -6.50
N VAL A 79 5.49 11.00 -6.59
CA VAL A 79 6.64 10.67 -5.75
C VAL A 79 7.85 10.31 -6.61
N ASN A 80 9.02 10.02 -6.01
CA ASN A 80 10.20 9.57 -6.76
C ASN A 80 10.23 8.04 -6.91
N PRO A 81 10.81 7.50 -8.00
CA PRO A 81 10.89 6.05 -8.22
C PRO A 81 11.63 5.28 -7.10
N ASP A 82 12.66 5.86 -6.51
CA ASP A 82 13.44 5.27 -5.41
C ASP A 82 12.68 5.25 -4.06
N GLU A 83 11.51 5.87 -4.00
CA GLU A 83 10.60 5.88 -2.85
C GLU A 83 9.55 4.77 -2.91
N ILE A 84 9.53 3.96 -4.00
CA ILE A 84 8.58 2.86 -4.19
C ILE A 84 9.22 1.54 -3.76
N ILE A 85 8.51 0.80 -2.89
CA ILE A 85 8.87 -0.54 -2.45
C ILE A 85 7.69 -1.45 -2.75
N TYR A 86 7.90 -2.49 -3.58
CA TYR A 86 6.88 -3.49 -3.89
C TYR A 86 6.68 -4.45 -2.72
N THR A 87 5.42 -4.77 -2.43
CA THR A 87 5.02 -5.65 -1.32
C THR A 87 3.89 -6.59 -1.77
N SER A 88 3.56 -7.58 -0.96
CA SER A 88 2.41 -8.47 -1.20
C SER A 88 1.06 -7.83 -0.86
N GLY A 89 1.03 -6.57 -0.44
CA GLY A 89 -0.18 -5.83 -0.09
C GLY A 89 0.02 -4.90 1.09
N ALA A 90 -1.03 -4.16 1.44
CA ALA A 90 -0.98 -3.15 2.50
C ALA A 90 -0.57 -3.73 3.87
N SER A 91 -0.93 -4.97 4.19
CA SER A 91 -0.55 -5.60 5.45
C SER A 91 0.96 -5.77 5.58
N GLU A 92 1.65 -6.22 4.51
CA GLU A 92 3.13 -6.27 4.48
C GLU A 92 3.69 -4.85 4.55
N SER A 93 3.12 -3.91 3.81
CA SER A 93 3.56 -2.50 3.80
C SER A 93 3.47 -1.85 5.19
N ASN A 94 2.34 -2.00 5.89
CA ASN A 94 2.13 -1.50 7.24
C ASN A 94 3.15 -2.10 8.23
N ASN A 95 3.32 -3.42 8.22
CA ASN A 95 4.30 -4.09 9.08
C ASN A 95 5.73 -3.64 8.78
N THR A 96 6.10 -3.55 7.50
CA THR A 96 7.44 -3.13 7.07
C THR A 96 7.73 -1.69 7.51
N ALA A 97 6.80 -0.77 7.30
CA ALA A 97 6.94 0.63 7.68
C ALA A 97 7.02 0.80 9.21
N ILE A 98 6.01 0.30 9.94
CA ILE A 98 5.89 0.49 11.38
C ILE A 98 7.09 -0.13 12.09
N ARG A 99 7.35 -1.43 11.86
CA ARG A 99 8.45 -2.15 12.52
C ARG A 99 9.82 -1.62 12.08
N GLY A 100 9.98 -1.31 10.80
CA GLY A 100 11.23 -0.78 10.26
C GLY A 100 11.60 0.59 10.81
N ILE A 101 10.63 1.51 10.93
CA ILE A 101 10.84 2.84 11.51
C ILE A 101 11.18 2.75 13.00
N VAL A 102 10.40 2.02 13.79
CA VAL A 102 10.63 1.95 15.24
C VAL A 102 11.94 1.25 15.56
N GLN A 103 12.33 0.25 14.76
CA GLN A 103 13.63 -0.42 14.92
C GLN A 103 14.79 0.51 14.58
N ALA A 104 14.70 1.28 13.51
CA ALA A 104 15.72 2.28 13.14
C ALA A 104 15.85 3.39 14.19
N LYS A 105 14.74 3.75 14.85
CA LYS A 105 14.68 4.82 15.86
C LYS A 105 14.72 4.31 17.32
N ARG A 106 15.04 3.04 17.58
CA ARG A 106 15.06 2.43 18.93
C ARG A 106 15.95 3.16 19.96
N HIS A 107 16.91 3.95 19.46
CA HIS A 107 17.81 4.77 20.28
C HIS A 107 17.22 6.15 20.62
N VAL A 108 16.14 6.56 19.96
CA VAL A 108 15.44 7.84 20.20
C VAL A 108 14.40 7.68 21.31
N GLY A 109 13.56 6.63 21.18
CA GLY A 109 12.48 6.37 22.13
C GLY A 109 11.66 5.15 21.75
N LYS A 110 10.62 4.91 22.53
CA LYS A 110 9.70 3.78 22.37
C LYS A 110 8.22 4.20 22.39
N HIS A 111 7.94 5.47 22.20
CA HIS A 111 6.58 5.99 22.20
C HIS A 111 6.01 6.09 20.79
N ILE A 112 4.77 5.62 20.61
CA ILE A 112 4.04 5.58 19.34
C ILE A 112 2.62 6.13 19.60
N VAL A 113 2.15 7.01 18.71
CA VAL A 113 0.77 7.49 18.74
C VAL A 113 0.01 6.96 17.53
N THR A 114 -1.22 6.54 17.77
CA THR A 114 -2.13 5.99 16.74
C THR A 114 -3.56 6.50 16.98
N ASN A 115 -4.53 5.92 16.26
CA ASN A 115 -5.96 6.15 16.48
C ASN A 115 -6.74 4.82 16.55
N PRO A 116 -7.94 4.79 17.13
CA PRO A 116 -8.72 3.54 17.29
C PRO A 116 -9.33 2.99 15.99
N LEU A 117 -9.29 3.75 14.89
CA LEU A 117 -9.89 3.36 13.61
C LEU A 117 -8.90 2.67 12.65
N GLU A 118 -7.73 2.30 13.15
CA GLU A 118 -6.70 1.64 12.32
C GLU A 118 -7.10 0.22 11.90
N HIS A 119 -6.67 -0.14 10.69
CA HIS A 119 -6.83 -1.51 10.20
C HIS A 119 -6.09 -2.53 11.07
N SER A 120 -6.60 -3.77 11.13
CA SER A 120 -6.01 -4.86 11.94
C SER A 120 -4.52 -5.11 11.69
N SER A 121 -4.01 -4.88 10.47
CA SER A 121 -2.57 -4.99 10.17
C SER A 121 -1.72 -3.93 10.85
N VAL A 122 -2.30 -2.79 11.23
CA VAL A 122 -1.66 -1.74 12.04
C VAL A 122 -1.85 -2.08 13.52
N SER A 123 -3.09 -2.22 14.00
CA SER A 123 -3.39 -2.42 15.42
C SER A 123 -2.73 -3.69 15.99
N ALA A 124 -2.72 -4.81 15.26
CA ALA A 124 -2.03 -6.03 15.70
C ALA A 124 -0.49 -5.85 15.72
N THR A 125 0.06 -5.10 14.75
CA THR A 125 1.49 -4.76 14.76
C THR A 125 1.86 -3.91 15.98
N LEU A 126 1.01 -2.94 16.34
CA LEU A 126 1.20 -2.10 17.52
C LEU A 126 1.06 -2.90 18.82
N THR A 127 0.11 -3.84 18.89
CA THR A 127 -0.02 -4.76 20.03
C THR A 127 1.27 -5.58 20.24
N ALA A 128 1.82 -6.15 19.16
CA ALA A 128 3.09 -6.88 19.23
C ALA A 128 4.27 -5.99 19.66
N LEU A 129 4.27 -4.72 19.27
CA LEU A 129 5.27 -3.75 19.73
C LEU A 129 5.07 -3.38 21.20
N GLN A 130 3.83 -3.26 21.67
CA GLN A 130 3.52 -3.04 23.08
C GLN A 130 4.03 -4.18 23.97
N GLU A 131 3.84 -5.43 23.53
CA GLU A 131 4.42 -6.61 24.20
C GLU A 131 5.96 -6.59 24.22
N ALA A 132 6.59 -5.96 23.19
CA ALA A 132 8.03 -5.73 23.11
C ALA A 132 8.51 -4.50 23.91
N GLY A 133 7.61 -3.86 24.69
CA GLY A 133 7.94 -2.76 25.58
C GLY A 133 7.91 -1.36 24.94
N TYR A 134 7.16 -1.20 23.83
CA TYR A 134 6.80 0.11 23.31
C TYR A 134 5.55 0.64 24.01
N GLU A 135 5.47 1.94 24.18
CA GLU A 135 4.31 2.64 24.72
C GLU A 135 3.42 3.09 23.56
N ILE A 136 2.16 2.64 23.55
CA ILE A 136 1.20 2.95 22.50
C ILE A 136 0.10 3.81 23.09
N GLU A 137 -0.05 5.04 22.58
CA GLU A 137 -1.15 5.93 22.95
C GLU A 137 -2.08 6.16 21.75
N MET A 138 -3.39 6.27 22.05
CA MET A 138 -4.42 6.47 21.03
C MET A 138 -4.96 7.89 21.12
N ALA A 139 -4.79 8.67 20.06
CA ALA A 139 -5.44 9.96 19.93
C ALA A 139 -6.96 9.78 19.86
N LYS A 140 -7.69 10.66 20.55
CA LYS A 140 -9.15 10.68 20.50
C LYS A 140 -9.67 10.98 19.11
N ILE A 141 -10.86 10.50 18.83
CA ILE A 141 -11.62 10.81 17.63
C ILE A 141 -12.90 11.57 17.97
N GLY A 142 -13.24 12.53 17.13
CA GLY A 142 -14.50 13.27 17.24
C GLY A 142 -15.70 12.42 16.78
N THR A 143 -16.91 12.97 16.96
CA THR A 143 -18.15 12.34 16.51
C THR A 143 -18.25 12.20 14.98
N ASP A 144 -17.42 12.93 14.24
CA ASP A 144 -17.27 12.84 12.79
C ASP A 144 -16.25 11.78 12.35
N GLY A 145 -15.66 11.03 13.29
CA GLY A 145 -14.65 10.00 13.05
C GLY A 145 -13.25 10.55 12.75
N LYS A 146 -13.03 11.85 12.85
CA LYS A 146 -11.70 12.44 12.64
C LYS A 146 -10.89 12.49 13.93
N ILE A 147 -9.57 12.40 13.76
CA ILE A 147 -8.63 12.55 14.87
C ILE A 147 -8.78 13.97 15.46
N ASP A 148 -8.88 14.05 16.79
CA ASP A 148 -8.80 15.29 17.53
C ASP A 148 -7.34 15.78 17.48
N LEU A 149 -7.13 16.90 16.77
CA LEU A 149 -5.80 17.45 16.53
C LEU A 149 -5.15 18.03 17.80
N GLU A 150 -5.93 18.56 18.72
CA GLU A 150 -5.41 19.07 19.99
C GLU A 150 -4.98 17.92 20.91
N ASP A 151 -5.79 16.86 20.96
CA ASP A 151 -5.44 15.65 21.69
C ASP A 151 -4.18 15.00 21.08
N LEU A 152 -4.13 14.82 19.74
CA LEU A 152 -2.92 14.33 19.05
C LEU A 152 -1.68 15.15 19.44
N LYS A 153 -1.76 16.47 19.37
CA LYS A 153 -0.64 17.35 19.72
C LYS A 153 -0.20 17.18 21.17
N SER A 154 -1.15 16.99 22.08
CA SER A 154 -0.89 16.84 23.52
C SER A 154 -0.19 15.52 23.86
N LEU A 155 -0.39 14.46 23.07
CA LEU A 155 0.25 13.15 23.24
C LEU A 155 1.69 13.13 22.73
N LEU A 156 2.05 13.99 21.77
CA LEU A 156 3.39 13.97 21.17
C LEU A 156 4.46 14.47 22.14
N ARG A 157 5.53 13.68 22.24
CA ARG A 157 6.67 13.89 23.15
C ARG A 157 8.00 13.85 22.37
N LYS A 158 9.10 14.24 23.02
CA LYS A 158 10.44 14.22 22.40
C LYS A 158 10.92 12.80 22.03
N ASP A 159 10.43 11.78 22.73
CA ASP A 159 10.71 10.36 22.53
C ASP A 159 9.64 9.64 21.69
N THR A 160 8.67 10.37 21.12
CA THR A 160 7.74 9.82 20.12
C THR A 160 8.50 9.55 18.83
N VAL A 161 8.48 8.29 18.37
CA VAL A 161 9.21 7.86 17.17
C VAL A 161 8.30 7.69 15.96
N LEU A 162 7.00 7.49 16.19
CA LEU A 162 6.02 7.23 15.14
C LEU A 162 4.63 7.75 15.50
N VAL A 163 4.00 8.37 14.53
CA VAL A 163 2.54 8.52 14.46
C VAL A 163 2.07 7.65 13.30
N THR A 164 1.03 6.82 13.50
CA THR A 164 0.39 6.05 12.44
C THR A 164 -1.10 6.37 12.36
N VAL A 165 -1.58 6.65 11.15
CA VAL A 165 -2.98 7.00 10.89
C VAL A 165 -3.44 6.41 9.56
N ASN A 166 -4.70 6.00 9.49
CA ASN A 166 -5.34 5.69 8.21
C ASN A 166 -5.73 6.99 7.49
N ALA A 167 -5.55 7.06 6.17
CA ALA A 167 -5.99 8.22 5.40
C ALA A 167 -7.51 8.29 5.28
N VAL A 168 -8.13 7.12 5.11
CA VAL A 168 -9.59 6.93 5.04
C VAL A 168 -9.94 5.68 5.83
N ASP A 169 -10.90 5.81 6.71
CA ASP A 169 -11.42 4.68 7.49
C ASP A 169 -12.23 3.72 6.62
N SER A 170 -12.03 2.42 6.79
CA SER A 170 -12.67 1.38 5.95
C SER A 170 -14.15 1.17 6.26
N GLU A 171 -14.62 1.48 7.47
CA GLU A 171 -15.98 1.24 7.92
C GLU A 171 -16.83 2.52 7.83
N LEU A 172 -16.29 3.64 8.32
CA LEU A 172 -16.99 4.92 8.37
C LEU A 172 -16.85 5.74 7.10
N GLY A 173 -15.79 5.48 6.30
CA GLY A 173 -15.44 6.29 5.14
C GLY A 173 -14.93 7.70 5.49
N THR A 174 -14.58 7.93 6.74
CA THR A 174 -14.06 9.23 7.20
C THR A 174 -12.69 9.49 6.61
N VAL A 175 -12.51 10.64 5.99
CA VAL A 175 -11.23 11.15 5.48
C VAL A 175 -10.53 11.93 6.58
N GLN A 176 -9.32 11.51 6.95
CA GLN A 176 -8.53 12.16 7.99
C GLN A 176 -7.87 13.45 7.49
N PRO A 177 -7.70 14.47 8.34
CA PRO A 177 -7.11 15.77 7.99
C PRO A 177 -5.56 15.67 7.91
N LEU A 178 -5.03 14.91 6.93
CA LEU A 178 -3.60 14.56 6.83
C LEU A 178 -2.67 15.77 6.80
N GLU A 179 -3.07 16.87 6.17
CA GLU A 179 -2.26 18.11 6.14
C GLU A 179 -2.03 18.66 7.55
N ALA A 180 -3.10 18.73 8.37
CA ALA A 180 -3.01 19.20 9.74
C ALA A 180 -2.22 18.23 10.63
N ILE A 181 -2.45 16.92 10.48
CA ILE A 181 -1.70 15.87 11.19
C ILE A 181 -0.21 15.96 10.84
N SER A 182 0.12 16.04 9.55
CA SER A 182 1.50 16.17 9.08
C SER A 182 2.18 17.41 9.67
N LYS A 183 1.49 18.55 9.68
CA LYS A 183 2.01 19.80 10.25
C LYS A 183 2.35 19.64 11.74
N ILE A 184 1.48 19.00 12.52
CA ILE A 184 1.71 18.75 13.96
C ILE A 184 2.91 17.81 14.13
N VAL A 185 2.96 16.70 13.40
CA VAL A 185 4.07 15.71 13.50
C VAL A 185 5.42 16.36 13.15
N ARG A 186 5.47 17.27 12.16
CA ARG A 186 6.70 18.00 11.79
C ARG A 186 7.25 18.93 12.87
N GLU A 187 6.47 19.26 13.91
CA GLU A 187 6.99 19.97 15.09
C GLU A 187 7.91 19.07 15.95
N PHE A 188 7.91 17.74 15.70
CA PHE A 188 8.69 16.73 16.42
C PHE A 188 9.69 16.04 15.47
N PRO A 189 10.93 16.54 15.32
CA PRO A 189 11.86 16.10 14.29
C PRO A 189 12.23 14.62 14.30
N CYS A 190 12.13 13.96 15.46
CA CYS A 190 12.41 12.53 15.61
C CYS A 190 11.20 11.65 15.31
N CYS A 191 10.00 12.23 15.19
CA CYS A 191 8.77 11.49 14.91
C CYS A 191 8.58 11.29 13.40
N SER A 192 8.25 10.09 12.98
CA SER A 192 7.80 9.80 11.60
C SER A 192 6.29 9.71 11.55
N LEU A 193 5.73 10.04 10.38
CA LEU A 193 4.31 9.85 10.06
C LEU A 193 4.16 8.68 9.08
N HIS A 194 3.52 7.61 9.51
CA HIS A 194 3.03 6.53 8.64
C HIS A 194 1.55 6.71 8.33
N VAL A 195 1.17 6.52 7.07
CA VAL A 195 -0.22 6.64 6.61
C VAL A 195 -0.67 5.34 5.95
N ASP A 196 -1.71 4.69 6.46
CA ASP A 196 -2.39 3.66 5.69
C ASP A 196 -3.30 4.33 4.63
N ALA A 197 -2.81 4.38 3.38
CA ALA A 197 -3.49 5.00 2.26
C ALA A 197 -4.35 4.02 1.44
N THR A 198 -4.52 2.79 1.93
CA THR A 198 -5.15 1.68 1.20
C THR A 198 -6.57 2.00 0.74
N GLN A 199 -7.35 2.69 1.55
CA GLN A 199 -8.71 3.11 1.18
C GLN A 199 -8.78 4.47 0.47
N ALA A 200 -7.67 5.20 0.36
CA ALA A 200 -7.64 6.52 -0.28
C ALA A 200 -7.33 6.45 -1.78
N ILE A 201 -6.40 5.59 -2.19
CA ILE A 201 -5.91 5.51 -3.57
C ILE A 201 -7.05 5.21 -4.54
N GLY A 202 -7.19 6.07 -5.56
CA GLY A 202 -8.25 5.98 -6.59
C GLY A 202 -9.67 6.29 -6.12
N LYS A 203 -9.85 6.76 -4.86
CA LYS A 203 -11.16 7.05 -4.25
C LYS A 203 -11.27 8.46 -3.69
N THR A 204 -10.18 9.06 -3.24
CA THR A 204 -10.10 10.43 -2.74
C THR A 204 -8.75 11.04 -3.07
N PRO A 205 -8.65 12.37 -3.25
CA PRO A 205 -7.36 13.02 -3.43
C PRO A 205 -6.46 12.76 -2.22
N ILE A 206 -5.23 12.37 -2.48
CA ILE A 206 -4.22 12.17 -1.44
C ILE A 206 -2.86 12.68 -1.91
N ASN A 207 -2.13 13.38 -1.03
CA ASN A 207 -0.76 13.78 -1.24
C ASN A 207 0.17 12.95 -0.35
N LEU A 208 0.83 11.94 -0.93
CA LEU A 208 1.73 11.06 -0.18
C LEU A 208 2.94 11.79 0.41
N ASN A 209 3.35 12.94 -0.15
CA ASN A 209 4.48 13.74 0.35
C ASN A 209 4.24 14.32 1.77
N LEU A 210 3.00 14.31 2.25
CA LEU A 210 2.66 14.67 3.63
C LEU A 210 3.15 13.62 4.64
N ALA A 211 3.28 12.36 4.23
CA ALA A 211 3.74 11.25 5.05
C ALA A 211 5.24 10.99 4.88
N ASP A 212 5.82 10.23 5.81
CA ASP A 212 7.16 9.66 5.69
C ASP A 212 7.12 8.27 5.07
N THR A 213 6.03 7.55 5.31
CA THR A 213 5.71 6.27 4.65
C THR A 213 4.21 6.16 4.44
N ALA A 214 3.79 5.47 3.36
CA ALA A 214 2.38 5.19 3.13
C ALA A 214 2.17 3.79 2.53
N SER A 215 1.17 3.09 3.01
CA SER A 215 0.81 1.74 2.55
C SER A 215 -0.31 1.77 1.53
N ILE A 216 -0.19 0.93 0.49
CA ILE A 216 -1.13 0.84 -0.63
C ILE A 216 -1.39 -0.63 -0.96
N GLY A 217 -2.66 -1.03 -1.09
CA GLY A 217 -3.05 -2.37 -1.50
C GLY A 217 -3.82 -2.36 -2.83
N ALA A 218 -3.33 -3.08 -3.83
CA ALA A 218 -3.88 -3.05 -5.19
C ALA A 218 -5.34 -3.52 -5.29
N HIS A 219 -5.74 -4.50 -4.48
CA HIS A 219 -7.08 -5.07 -4.45
C HIS A 219 -8.19 -4.08 -4.00
N LYS A 220 -7.84 -2.86 -3.61
CA LYS A 220 -8.80 -1.81 -3.26
C LYS A 220 -9.13 -0.85 -4.41
N PHE A 221 -8.39 -0.95 -5.53
CA PHE A 221 -8.61 -0.14 -6.73
C PHE A 221 -8.54 -0.98 -8.02
N TYR A 222 -9.14 -2.18 -7.99
CA TYR A 222 -9.29 -3.12 -9.11
C TYR A 222 -7.98 -3.76 -9.59
N GLY A 223 -6.92 -3.75 -8.78
CA GLY A 223 -5.71 -4.53 -8.99
C GLY A 223 -5.83 -5.96 -8.45
N LEU A 224 -4.81 -6.78 -8.72
CA LEU A 224 -4.74 -8.14 -8.25
C LEU A 224 -4.46 -8.21 -6.74
N SER A 225 -5.10 -9.17 -6.05
CA SER A 225 -4.75 -9.54 -4.68
C SER A 225 -3.32 -10.09 -4.63
N GLY A 226 -2.64 -9.90 -3.50
CA GLY A 226 -1.23 -10.30 -3.35
C GLY A 226 -0.24 -9.29 -3.94
N SER A 227 -0.68 -8.07 -4.25
CA SER A 227 0.12 -6.97 -4.76
C SER A 227 -0.16 -5.68 -4.00
N GLY A 228 0.88 -4.92 -3.72
CA GLY A 228 0.81 -3.63 -3.03
C GLY A 228 2.13 -2.88 -3.09
N LEU A 229 2.11 -1.69 -2.52
CA LEU A 229 3.25 -0.78 -2.46
C LEU A 229 3.42 -0.22 -1.05
N LEU A 230 4.66 0.01 -0.68
CA LEU A 230 5.04 0.91 0.39
C LEU A 230 5.75 2.13 -0.23
N TYR A 231 5.14 3.30 -0.11
CA TYR A 231 5.84 4.57 -0.28
C TYR A 231 6.73 4.81 0.93
N LYS A 232 8.01 5.08 0.69
CA LYS A 232 8.98 5.46 1.72
C LYS A 232 9.75 6.70 1.25
N LYS A 233 9.49 7.82 1.89
CA LYS A 233 10.15 9.09 1.56
C LYS A 233 11.66 8.97 1.69
N SER A 234 12.38 9.55 0.73
CA SER A 234 13.84 9.60 0.74
C SER A 234 14.35 10.24 2.05
N GLY A 235 15.45 9.69 2.59
CA GLY A 235 16.05 10.15 3.84
C GLY A 235 15.42 9.61 5.13
N ILE A 236 14.25 8.96 5.08
CA ILE A 236 13.63 8.35 6.27
C ILE A 236 14.38 7.06 6.63
N ALA A 237 14.84 6.98 7.88
CA ALA A 237 15.48 5.78 8.40
C ALA A 237 14.44 4.66 8.61
N MET A 238 14.70 3.51 8.03
CA MET A 238 13.86 2.32 8.14
C MET A 238 14.74 1.08 8.02
N GLU A 239 14.57 0.11 8.91
CA GLU A 239 15.21 -1.21 8.79
C GLU A 239 14.31 -2.16 8.00
N PRO A 240 14.87 -3.13 7.24
CA PRO A 240 14.07 -4.09 6.51
C PRO A 240 13.33 -5.04 7.47
N LEU A 241 12.10 -5.44 7.10
CA LEU A 241 11.38 -6.53 7.76
C LEU A 241 11.81 -7.90 7.19
N ILE A 242 12.00 -7.96 5.87
CA ILE A 242 12.44 -9.17 5.16
C ILE A 242 13.89 -8.98 4.74
N TYR A 243 14.77 -9.74 5.38
CA TYR A 243 16.21 -9.73 5.11
C TYR A 243 16.58 -10.66 3.96
N GLY A 244 17.64 -10.34 3.24
CA GLY A 244 18.19 -11.15 2.14
C GLY A 244 19.14 -10.34 1.26
N GLY A 245 19.36 -10.80 0.03
CA GLY A 245 20.16 -10.09 -0.96
C GLY A 245 19.51 -8.79 -1.41
N ALA A 246 20.32 -7.84 -1.86
CA ALA A 246 19.81 -6.64 -2.51
C ALA A 246 19.01 -7.01 -3.77
N SER A 247 17.81 -6.49 -3.90
CA SER A 247 16.93 -6.68 -5.05
C SER A 247 16.61 -5.31 -5.66
N THR A 248 15.34 -4.92 -5.69
CA THR A 248 14.93 -3.58 -6.13
C THR A 248 15.30 -2.52 -5.09
N THR A 249 15.24 -2.88 -3.81
CA THR A 249 15.59 -2.02 -2.68
C THR A 249 16.29 -2.81 -1.57
N ILE A 250 16.96 -2.09 -0.68
CA ILE A 250 17.56 -2.67 0.55
C ILE A 250 16.52 -2.89 1.65
N TYR A 251 15.28 -2.38 1.49
CA TYR A 251 14.25 -2.41 2.53
C TYR A 251 13.34 -3.63 2.46
N ARG A 252 13.30 -4.29 1.29
CA ARG A 252 12.51 -5.50 1.10
C ARG A 252 13.22 -6.43 0.12
N SER A 253 13.73 -7.54 0.64
CA SER A 253 14.41 -8.55 -0.15
C SER A 253 13.44 -9.49 -0.84
N GLY A 254 13.85 -10.08 -1.94
CA GLY A 254 13.10 -11.07 -2.73
C GLY A 254 13.17 -10.80 -4.22
N THR A 255 12.92 -11.83 -5.02
CA THR A 255 12.82 -11.67 -6.48
C THR A 255 11.64 -10.76 -6.83
N PRO A 256 11.83 -9.72 -7.66
CA PRO A 256 10.75 -8.87 -8.12
C PRO A 256 9.70 -9.68 -8.91
N THR A 257 8.44 -9.37 -8.69
CA THR A 257 7.30 -10.02 -9.36
C THR A 257 6.80 -9.14 -10.51
N LEU A 258 7.57 -9.05 -11.60
CA LEU A 258 7.35 -8.12 -12.70
C LEU A 258 5.89 -8.06 -13.18
N ALA A 259 5.25 -9.23 -13.28
CA ALA A 259 3.88 -9.33 -13.75
C ALA A 259 2.88 -8.70 -12.77
N LEU A 260 3.06 -8.90 -11.44
CA LEU A 260 2.23 -8.25 -10.43
C LEU A 260 2.48 -6.74 -10.38
N ASP A 261 3.73 -6.32 -10.49
CA ASP A 261 4.13 -4.92 -10.44
C ASP A 261 3.54 -4.15 -11.65
N ALA A 262 3.61 -4.72 -12.86
CA ALA A 262 3.01 -4.15 -14.07
C ALA A 262 1.46 -4.17 -14.03
N SER A 263 0.87 -5.23 -13.49
CA SER A 263 -0.58 -5.31 -13.28
C SER A 263 -1.08 -4.24 -12.31
N LEU A 264 -0.33 -4.00 -11.22
CA LEU A 264 -0.63 -2.94 -10.25
C LEU A 264 -0.55 -1.56 -10.92
N GLU A 265 0.50 -1.31 -11.72
CA GLU A 265 0.65 -0.07 -12.49
C GLU A 265 -0.56 0.18 -13.39
N THR A 266 -1.01 -0.83 -14.13
CA THR A 266 -2.20 -0.74 -14.99
C THR A 266 -3.46 -0.40 -14.20
N ALA A 267 -3.70 -1.09 -13.09
CA ALA A 267 -4.86 -0.81 -12.23
C ALA A 267 -4.80 0.60 -11.62
N LEU A 268 -3.61 1.06 -11.19
CA LEU A 268 -3.40 2.39 -10.65
C LEU A 268 -3.64 3.47 -11.71
N SER A 269 -3.14 3.26 -12.94
CA SER A 269 -3.36 4.19 -14.07
C SER A 269 -4.84 4.38 -14.33
N LEU A 270 -5.60 3.29 -14.44
CA LEU A 270 -7.06 3.34 -14.62
C LEU A 270 -7.80 3.97 -13.42
N ALA A 271 -7.29 3.74 -12.20
CA ALA A 271 -7.87 4.34 -11.00
C ALA A 271 -7.70 5.87 -11.00
N VAL A 272 -6.55 6.37 -11.45
CA VAL A 272 -6.27 7.81 -11.56
C VAL A 272 -7.04 8.42 -12.75
N GLU A 273 -7.03 7.77 -13.91
CA GLU A 273 -7.71 8.24 -15.12
C GLU A 273 -9.23 8.40 -14.92
N HIS A 274 -9.85 7.43 -14.26
CA HIS A 274 -11.31 7.43 -14.03
C HIS A 274 -11.74 7.97 -12.67
N PHE A 275 -10.84 8.62 -11.94
CA PHE A 275 -11.12 9.09 -10.58
C PHE A 275 -12.32 10.03 -10.51
N GLU A 276 -12.35 11.10 -11.33
CA GLU A 276 -13.41 12.12 -11.30
C GLU A 276 -14.78 11.54 -11.64
N ASP A 277 -14.86 10.70 -12.67
CA ASP A 277 -16.09 10.05 -13.09
C ASP A 277 -16.65 9.11 -12.02
N ARG A 278 -15.78 8.29 -11.43
CA ARG A 278 -16.15 7.36 -10.35
C ARG A 278 -16.59 8.11 -9.09
N PHE A 279 -15.86 9.16 -8.73
CA PHE A 279 -16.18 9.99 -7.58
C PHE A 279 -17.53 10.71 -7.76
N ALA A 280 -17.77 11.31 -8.92
CA ALA A 280 -19.04 11.96 -9.27
C ALA A 280 -20.21 10.97 -9.22
N ARG A 281 -20.03 9.76 -9.77
CA ARG A 281 -21.06 8.72 -9.77
C ARG A 281 -21.39 8.23 -8.36
N VAL A 282 -20.39 7.98 -7.52
CA VAL A 282 -20.62 7.57 -6.12
C VAL A 282 -21.32 8.68 -5.34
N LYS A 283 -20.94 9.94 -5.56
CA LYS A 283 -21.58 11.10 -4.92
C LYS A 283 -23.06 11.21 -5.33
N GLU A 284 -23.38 11.04 -6.60
CA GLU A 284 -24.76 11.02 -7.12
C GLU A 284 -25.59 9.92 -6.43
N LEU A 285 -25.07 8.66 -6.41
CA LEU A 285 -25.77 7.54 -5.80
C LEU A 285 -25.99 7.70 -4.29
N ARG A 286 -25.09 8.38 -3.59
CA ARG A 286 -25.23 8.64 -2.16
C ARG A 286 -26.31 9.65 -1.83
N THR A 287 -26.67 10.54 -2.77
CA THR A 287 -27.70 11.58 -2.57
C THR A 287 -29.13 11.10 -2.87
N HIS A 288 -29.29 9.90 -3.43
CA HIS A 288 -30.56 9.21 -3.63
C HIS A 288 -30.87 8.29 -2.46
#